data_901a93fb50caa0e74b1bbbc24083c14b
#
_entry.id   901a93fb50caa0e74b1bbbc24083c14b
#
_cell.length_a   1.000
_cell.length_b   1.000
_cell.length_c   1.000
_cell.angle_alpha   90.00
_cell.angle_beta   90.00
_cell.angle_gamma   90.00
#
_symmetry.space_group_name_H-M   'P 1'
#
loop_
_entity.id
_entity.type
_entity.pdbx_description
1 polymer ?
#
loop_
_entity_poly.entity_id
_entity_poly.type
_entity_poly.pdbx_seq_one_letter_code
_entity_poly.pdbx_strand_id
1 'polypeptide(L)'
;RKESSAASDVYKRQAKAIDAGTVWWDGELFGGSPDWEKLVAMPPAELSAEERAFMDGPVEQLCAMVDDWKITSVDHDLPPEVWDFLRREKFFGMIIPKQYGGLGFSNTAHSEVVRKVSSVSVVAGVTVMVPNSLGPGELMLHFGTEEQKNHWLPRLADGREIPCFGLTSPDAGSDAASMR
;
A
#
# COMPACT_ATOMS: atom_id res chain seq x y z
N ARG A 1 6.11 -8.22 -39.87
CA ARG A 1 5.94 -8.65 -38.47
C ARG A 1 4.80 -7.81 -37.91
N LYS A 2 3.64 -8.39 -37.65
CA LYS A 2 2.56 -7.71 -36.94
C LYS A 2 3.02 -7.54 -35.48
N GLU A 3 3.32 -6.31 -35.10
CA GLU A 3 3.37 -5.98 -33.68
C GLU A 3 2.01 -6.37 -33.09
N SER A 4 2.03 -7.01 -31.94
CA SER A 4 0.75 -7.46 -31.36
C SER A 4 -0.10 -6.21 -31.06
N SER A 5 -1.36 -6.23 -31.45
CA SER A 5 -2.29 -5.13 -31.22
C SER A 5 -2.34 -4.70 -29.73
N ALA A 6 -2.10 -5.65 -28.83
CA ALA A 6 -2.01 -5.43 -27.39
C ALA A 6 -0.87 -4.47 -27.00
N ALA A 7 0.33 -4.62 -27.56
CA ALA A 7 1.44 -3.70 -27.27
C ALA A 7 1.15 -2.27 -27.75
N SER A 8 0.56 -2.12 -28.95
CA SER A 8 0.13 -0.82 -29.48
C SER A 8 -0.93 -0.15 -28.61
N ASP A 9 -1.87 -0.92 -28.06
CA ASP A 9 -2.94 -0.37 -27.21
C ASP A 9 -2.43 0.01 -25.80
N VAL A 10 -1.46 -0.71 -25.26
CA VAL A 10 -0.78 -0.33 -24.00
C VAL A 10 -0.06 1.00 -24.19
N TYR A 11 0.70 1.19 -25.26
CA TYR A 11 1.34 2.48 -25.57
C TYR A 11 0.36 3.63 -25.71
N LYS A 12 -0.77 3.42 -26.38
CA LYS A 12 -1.81 4.45 -26.55
C LYS A 12 -2.48 4.83 -25.23
N ARG A 13 -2.69 3.87 -24.31
CA ARG A 13 -3.27 4.13 -22.99
C ARG A 13 -2.29 4.87 -22.09
N GLN A 14 -1.00 4.51 -22.13
CA GLN A 14 0.06 5.20 -21.41
C GLN A 14 0.23 6.64 -21.91
N ALA A 15 0.23 6.87 -23.22
CA ALA A 15 0.25 8.21 -23.79
C ALA A 15 -0.95 9.04 -23.32
N LYS A 16 -2.17 8.49 -23.35
CA LYS A 16 -3.37 9.17 -22.84
C LYS A 16 -3.31 9.46 -21.35
N ALA A 17 -2.71 8.58 -20.55
CA ALA A 17 -2.54 8.82 -19.11
C ALA A 17 -1.51 9.96 -18.88
N ILE A 18 -0.46 10.00 -19.67
CA ILE A 18 0.54 11.08 -19.65
C ILE A 18 -0.09 12.39 -20.11
N ASP A 19 -0.91 12.37 -21.16
CA ASP A 19 -1.58 13.55 -21.72
C ASP A 19 -2.71 14.09 -20.81
N ALA A 20 -3.36 13.21 -20.04
CA ALA A 20 -4.51 13.57 -19.20
C ALA A 20 -4.13 14.03 -17.77
N GLY A 21 -2.90 13.81 -17.32
CA GLY A 21 -2.49 14.06 -15.97
C GLY A 21 -1.41 15.11 -15.82
N THR A 22 -1.35 15.71 -14.65
CA THR A 22 -0.15 16.36 -14.16
C THR A 22 0.87 15.26 -13.86
N VAL A 23 1.67 14.92 -14.86
CA VAL A 23 2.78 13.98 -14.68
C VAL A 23 3.83 14.70 -13.86
N TRP A 24 4.14 14.16 -12.71
CA TRP A 24 5.17 14.69 -11.85
C TRP A 24 6.57 14.49 -12.48
N TRP A 25 7.64 14.69 -11.75
CA TRP A 25 9.02 14.60 -12.25
C TRP A 25 9.35 13.26 -12.94
N ASP A 26 8.76 12.15 -12.50
CA ASP A 26 8.97 10.83 -13.14
C ASP A 26 8.56 10.79 -14.63
N GLY A 27 7.67 11.68 -15.07
CA GLY A 27 7.40 11.84 -16.50
C GLY A 27 8.62 12.27 -17.31
N GLU A 28 9.55 12.99 -16.70
CA GLU A 28 10.80 13.42 -17.34
C GLU A 28 11.78 12.26 -17.58
N LEU A 29 11.74 11.20 -16.72
CA LEU A 29 12.51 9.97 -16.94
C LEU A 29 12.11 9.30 -18.25
N PHE A 30 10.83 9.21 -18.53
CA PHE A 30 10.32 8.64 -19.79
C PHE A 30 10.60 9.52 -21.01
N GLY A 31 10.78 10.82 -20.80
CA GLY A 31 11.21 11.76 -21.82
C GLY A 31 12.70 11.65 -22.19
N GLY A 32 13.49 10.92 -21.40
CA GLY A 32 14.91 10.68 -21.62
C GLY A 32 15.83 11.85 -21.27
N SER A 33 15.32 12.94 -20.71
CA SER A 33 16.10 14.12 -20.29
C SER A 33 15.57 14.70 -18.98
N PRO A 34 15.69 13.92 -17.86
CA PRO A 34 15.16 14.37 -16.58
C PRO A 34 15.98 15.52 -15.99
N ASP A 35 15.29 16.50 -15.43
CA ASP A 35 15.89 17.59 -14.66
C ASP A 35 16.22 17.10 -13.23
N TRP A 36 17.43 16.66 -13.04
CA TRP A 36 17.93 16.17 -11.75
C TRP A 36 18.04 17.28 -10.69
N GLU A 37 18.32 18.53 -11.11
CA GLU A 37 18.41 19.66 -10.18
C GLU A 37 17.04 19.93 -9.58
N LYS A 38 15.99 19.86 -10.37
CA LYS A 38 14.60 19.96 -9.90
C LYS A 38 14.24 18.88 -8.89
N LEU A 39 14.66 17.61 -9.12
CA LEU A 39 14.42 16.54 -8.17
C LEU A 39 15.14 16.79 -6.82
N VAL A 40 16.41 17.16 -6.89
CA VAL A 40 17.22 17.40 -5.68
C VAL A 40 16.75 18.65 -4.91
N ALA A 41 16.20 19.63 -5.61
CA ALA A 41 15.63 20.84 -4.98
C ALA A 41 14.28 20.60 -4.30
N MET A 42 13.61 19.46 -4.52
CA MET A 42 12.36 19.15 -3.84
C MET A 42 12.62 18.90 -2.34
N PRO A 43 11.81 19.48 -1.45
CA PRO A 43 11.94 19.23 -0.03
C PRO A 43 11.68 17.74 0.24
N PRO A 44 12.49 17.09 1.10
CA PRO A 44 12.22 15.73 1.51
C PRO A 44 10.88 15.64 2.23
N ALA A 45 10.16 14.55 2.00
CA ALA A 45 8.94 14.28 2.75
C ALA A 45 9.30 13.98 4.21
N GLU A 46 8.65 14.69 5.13
CA GLU A 46 8.89 14.56 6.56
C GLU A 46 7.71 13.84 7.25
N LEU A 47 8.06 12.99 8.21
CA LEU A 47 7.07 12.37 9.08
C LEU A 47 6.61 13.35 10.16
N SER A 48 5.32 13.39 10.44
CA SER A 48 4.80 14.08 11.62
C SER A 48 5.36 13.47 12.92
N ALA A 49 5.20 14.16 14.02
CA ALA A 49 5.64 13.67 15.32
C ALA A 49 4.96 12.33 15.72
N GLU A 50 3.66 12.20 15.38
CA GLU A 50 2.90 10.97 15.64
C GLU A 50 3.38 9.80 14.77
N GLU A 51 3.62 10.04 13.48
CA GLU A 51 4.15 9.03 12.56
C GLU A 51 5.56 8.59 12.97
N ARG A 52 6.39 9.52 13.40
CA ARG A 52 7.74 9.22 13.93
C ARG A 52 7.66 8.39 15.21
N ALA A 53 6.77 8.74 16.14
CA ALA A 53 6.58 7.96 17.35
C ALA A 53 6.08 6.54 17.06
N PHE A 54 5.25 6.37 16.03
CA PHE A 54 4.82 5.05 15.58
C PHE A 54 6.00 4.23 14.99
N MET A 55 6.86 4.87 14.21
CA MET A 55 8.08 4.24 13.68
C MET A 55 9.03 3.81 14.80
N ASP A 56 9.29 4.70 15.77
CA ASP A 56 10.26 4.46 16.85
C ASP A 56 9.72 3.52 17.96
N GLY A 57 8.41 3.34 18.03
CA GLY A 57 7.74 2.47 19.01
C GLY A 57 7.16 1.20 18.37
N PRO A 58 5.91 1.21 17.93
CA PRO A 58 5.22 0.03 17.42
C PRO A 58 5.95 -0.71 16.30
N VAL A 59 6.56 0.02 15.35
CA VAL A 59 7.28 -0.61 14.23
C VAL A 59 8.54 -1.33 14.70
N GLU A 60 9.33 -0.75 15.60
CA GLU A 60 10.51 -1.42 16.17
C GLU A 60 10.10 -2.63 17.00
N GLN A 61 9.00 -2.54 17.77
CA GLN A 61 8.48 -3.68 18.52
C GLN A 61 8.04 -4.81 17.60
N LEU A 62 7.32 -4.51 16.52
CA LEU A 62 6.94 -5.51 15.51
C LEU A 62 8.17 -6.20 14.92
N CYS A 63 9.17 -5.41 14.51
CA CYS A 63 10.42 -5.96 13.98
C CYS A 63 11.15 -6.89 14.97
N ALA A 64 11.08 -6.60 16.27
CA ALA A 64 11.68 -7.44 17.31
C ALA A 64 10.88 -8.73 17.60
N MET A 65 9.57 -8.75 17.29
CA MET A 65 8.71 -9.92 17.49
C MET A 65 8.79 -10.94 16.37
N VAL A 66 9.25 -10.52 15.18
CA VAL A 66 9.18 -11.32 13.95
C VAL A 66 10.43 -12.17 13.79
N ASP A 67 10.26 -13.49 13.70
CA ASP A 67 11.27 -14.44 13.26
C ASP A 67 10.91 -14.92 11.84
N ASP A 68 11.54 -14.32 10.83
CA ASP A 68 11.21 -14.58 9.43
C ASP A 68 11.44 -16.03 9.00
N TRP A 69 12.50 -16.67 9.54
CA TRP A 69 12.76 -18.08 9.25
C TRP A 69 11.66 -18.99 9.81
N LYS A 70 11.23 -18.75 11.02
CA LYS A 70 10.16 -19.53 11.66
C LYS A 70 8.84 -19.35 10.90
N ILE A 71 8.49 -18.12 10.56
CA ILE A 71 7.28 -17.77 9.80
C ILE A 71 7.26 -18.44 8.43
N THR A 72 8.37 -18.37 7.69
CA THR A 72 8.40 -18.83 6.28
C THR A 72 8.65 -20.33 6.15
N SER A 73 9.42 -20.94 7.06
CA SER A 73 9.94 -22.29 6.89
C SER A 73 9.34 -23.32 7.86
N VAL A 74 8.72 -22.88 8.94
CA VAL A 74 8.20 -23.76 10.00
C VAL A 74 6.68 -23.61 10.15
N ASP A 75 6.23 -22.41 10.50
CA ASP A 75 4.83 -22.16 10.86
C ASP A 75 3.97 -21.87 9.63
N HIS A 76 4.55 -21.31 8.56
CA HIS A 76 3.88 -20.84 7.34
C HIS A 76 2.78 -19.81 7.60
N ASP A 77 2.87 -19.12 8.73
CA ASP A 77 1.97 -18.03 9.16
C ASP A 77 2.67 -17.15 10.20
N LEU A 78 2.11 -15.95 10.41
CA LEU A 78 2.52 -15.09 11.54
C LEU A 78 2.03 -15.70 12.86
N PRO A 79 2.84 -15.65 13.93
CA PRO A 79 2.40 -16.10 15.25
C PRO A 79 1.16 -15.33 15.75
N PRO A 80 0.30 -15.95 16.56
CA PRO A 80 -0.91 -15.30 17.08
C PRO A 80 -0.64 -13.98 17.80
N GLU A 81 0.44 -13.90 18.57
CA GLU A 81 0.85 -12.68 19.26
C GLU A 81 1.24 -11.54 18.32
N VAL A 82 1.75 -11.85 17.12
CA VAL A 82 2.04 -10.86 16.08
C VAL A 82 0.75 -10.37 15.45
N TRP A 83 -0.19 -11.27 15.14
CA TRP A 83 -1.53 -10.89 14.65
C TRP A 83 -2.26 -9.97 15.63
N ASP A 84 -2.21 -10.29 16.93
CA ASP A 84 -2.85 -9.49 17.99
C ASP A 84 -2.17 -8.12 18.14
N PHE A 85 -0.85 -8.09 18.02
CA PHE A 85 -0.08 -6.84 18.03
C PHE A 85 -0.44 -5.95 16.84
N LEU A 86 -0.49 -6.49 15.63
CA LEU A 86 -0.86 -5.75 14.42
C LEU A 86 -2.25 -5.10 14.55
N ARG A 87 -3.23 -5.83 15.10
CA ARG A 87 -4.58 -5.32 15.36
C ARG A 87 -4.58 -4.22 16.42
N ARG A 88 -3.95 -4.48 17.57
CA ARG A 88 -3.91 -3.56 18.71
C ARG A 88 -3.27 -2.24 18.35
N GLU A 89 -2.16 -2.28 17.62
CA GLU A 89 -1.41 -1.08 17.20
C GLU A 89 -1.94 -0.49 15.88
N LYS A 90 -3.01 -1.06 15.31
CA LYS A 90 -3.70 -0.55 14.11
C LYS A 90 -2.86 -0.51 12.83
N PHE A 91 -1.97 -1.46 12.65
CA PHE A 91 -1.18 -1.57 11.43
C PHE A 91 -2.05 -1.76 10.17
N PHE A 92 -3.26 -2.31 10.29
CA PHE A 92 -4.19 -2.48 9.17
C PHE A 92 -4.94 -1.20 8.79
N GLY A 93 -4.97 -0.22 9.69
CA GLY A 93 -5.70 1.03 9.52
C GLY A 93 -4.81 2.27 9.43
N MET A 94 -3.56 2.16 8.97
CA MET A 94 -2.65 3.29 8.95
C MET A 94 -3.18 4.46 8.11
N ILE A 95 -3.69 4.19 6.92
CA ILE A 95 -4.22 5.22 6.00
C ILE A 95 -5.68 5.60 6.31
N ILE A 96 -6.41 4.79 7.08
CA ILE A 96 -7.81 5.05 7.41
C ILE A 96 -7.88 6.25 8.37
N PRO A 97 -8.73 7.27 8.09
CA PRO A 97 -8.86 8.44 8.93
C PRO A 97 -9.25 8.12 10.38
N LYS A 98 -8.81 8.95 11.31
CA LYS A 98 -9.07 8.82 12.75
C LYS A 98 -10.56 8.76 13.10
N GLN A 99 -11.42 9.46 12.35
CA GLN A 99 -12.88 9.42 12.53
C GLN A 99 -13.48 8.02 12.34
N TYR A 100 -12.82 7.14 11.59
CA TYR A 100 -13.19 5.73 11.40
C TYR A 100 -12.32 4.78 12.22
N GLY A 101 -11.58 5.30 13.19
CA GLY A 101 -10.77 4.50 14.11
C GLY A 101 -9.37 4.12 13.60
N GLY A 102 -8.95 4.58 12.42
CA GLY A 102 -7.61 4.41 11.89
C GLY A 102 -6.61 5.42 12.44
N LEU A 103 -5.39 5.43 11.90
CA LEU A 103 -4.32 6.33 12.29
C LEU A 103 -4.27 7.62 11.47
N GLY A 104 -4.81 7.62 10.25
CA GLY A 104 -4.81 8.77 9.34
C GLY A 104 -3.42 9.21 8.93
N PHE A 105 -2.49 8.27 8.78
CA PHE A 105 -1.11 8.52 8.40
C PHE A 105 -0.97 8.88 6.92
N SER A 106 0.10 9.58 6.62
CA SER A 106 0.49 9.91 5.26
C SER A 106 0.99 8.69 4.47
N ASN A 107 0.94 8.78 3.13
CA ASN A 107 1.53 7.77 2.26
C ASN A 107 3.04 7.59 2.50
N THR A 108 3.73 8.66 2.89
CA THR A 108 5.14 8.62 3.27
C THR A 108 5.35 7.74 4.50
N ALA A 109 4.56 7.94 5.56
CA ALA A 109 4.64 7.12 6.76
C ALA A 109 4.31 5.65 6.46
N HIS A 110 3.27 5.39 5.67
CA HIS A 110 2.94 4.04 5.24
C HIS A 110 4.13 3.38 4.51
N SER A 111 4.75 4.08 3.55
CA SER A 111 5.90 3.57 2.81
C SER A 111 7.10 3.27 3.72
N GLU A 112 7.39 4.14 4.68
CA GLU A 112 8.48 3.95 5.64
C GLU A 112 8.23 2.76 6.57
N VAL A 113 7.00 2.57 7.06
CA VAL A 113 6.61 1.41 7.85
C VAL A 113 6.81 0.13 7.05
N VAL A 114 6.26 0.06 5.83
CA VAL A 114 6.40 -1.12 4.96
C VAL A 114 7.86 -1.39 4.64
N ARG A 115 8.64 -0.38 4.31
CA ARG A 115 10.09 -0.50 4.05
C ARG A 115 10.82 -1.12 5.26
N LYS A 116 10.55 -0.60 6.46
CA LYS A 116 11.21 -1.08 7.69
C LYS A 116 10.80 -2.50 8.03
N VAL A 117 9.52 -2.82 8.05
CA VAL A 117 9.02 -4.17 8.38
C VAL A 117 9.49 -5.18 7.34
N SER A 118 9.44 -4.86 6.03
CA SER A 118 9.91 -5.75 4.97
C SER A 118 11.42 -6.00 5.02
N SER A 119 12.21 -5.12 5.63
CA SER A 119 13.65 -5.36 5.83
C SER A 119 13.94 -6.47 6.85
N VAL A 120 12.97 -6.83 7.68
CA VAL A 120 13.06 -7.91 8.66
C VAL A 120 12.29 -9.15 8.17
N SER A 121 11.05 -8.96 7.71
CA SER A 121 10.22 -10.02 7.14
C SER A 121 9.34 -9.49 6.02
N VAL A 122 9.51 -10.08 4.82
CA VAL A 122 8.66 -9.76 3.67
C VAL A 122 7.22 -10.19 3.92
N VAL A 123 7.00 -11.31 4.61
CA VAL A 123 5.65 -11.81 4.96
C VAL A 123 4.92 -10.78 5.83
N ALA A 124 5.56 -10.33 6.92
CA ALA A 124 4.99 -9.29 7.78
C ALA A 124 4.78 -7.97 7.03
N GLY A 125 5.74 -7.57 6.18
CA GLY A 125 5.65 -6.37 5.35
C GLY A 125 4.45 -6.40 4.40
N VAL A 126 4.24 -7.50 3.68
CA VAL A 126 3.09 -7.68 2.78
C VAL A 126 1.77 -7.71 3.55
N THR A 127 1.75 -8.37 4.73
CA THR A 127 0.57 -8.42 5.60
C THR A 127 0.11 -7.01 6.01
N VAL A 128 1.04 -6.11 6.31
CA VAL A 128 0.76 -4.71 6.64
C VAL A 128 0.44 -3.88 5.38
N MET A 129 1.16 -4.13 4.28
CA MET A 129 1.03 -3.36 3.05
C MET A 129 -0.34 -3.52 2.39
N VAL A 130 -0.82 -4.76 2.23
CA VAL A 130 -2.02 -5.07 1.45
C VAL A 130 -3.27 -4.33 1.96
N PRO A 131 -3.61 -4.33 3.26
CA PRO A 131 -4.77 -3.59 3.76
C PRO A 131 -4.70 -2.08 3.50
N ASN A 132 -3.51 -1.51 3.53
CA ASN A 132 -3.29 -0.06 3.43
C ASN A 132 -3.07 0.46 2.01
N SER A 133 -2.64 -0.35 1.06
CA SER A 133 -2.34 0.11 -0.30
C SER A 133 -3.17 -0.57 -1.39
N LEU A 134 -3.53 -1.85 -1.21
CA LEU A 134 -4.28 -2.64 -2.18
C LEU A 134 -5.67 -3.03 -1.64
N GLY A 135 -5.95 -2.70 -0.40
CA GLY A 135 -7.24 -2.97 0.24
C GLY A 135 -8.33 -1.97 -0.18
N PRO A 136 -9.59 -2.26 0.15
CA PRO A 136 -10.72 -1.45 -0.26
C PRO A 136 -10.84 -0.13 0.52
N GLY A 137 -10.02 0.11 1.54
CA GLY A 137 -10.12 1.27 2.43
C GLY A 137 -10.04 2.60 1.67
N GLU A 138 -9.04 2.78 0.82
CA GLU A 138 -8.88 4.00 0.03
C GLU A 138 -10.01 4.17 -1.00
N LEU A 139 -10.39 3.08 -1.69
CA LEU A 139 -11.50 3.11 -2.63
C LEU A 139 -12.81 3.50 -1.95
N MET A 140 -13.08 2.99 -0.75
CA MET A 140 -14.26 3.36 0.03
C MET A 140 -14.22 4.82 0.47
N LEU A 141 -13.06 5.33 0.86
CA LEU A 141 -12.92 6.74 1.24
C LEU A 141 -13.29 7.67 0.09
N HIS A 142 -12.91 7.33 -1.13
CA HIS A 142 -13.19 8.16 -2.32
C HIS A 142 -14.56 7.92 -2.93
N PHE A 143 -15.03 6.68 -2.99
CA PHE A 143 -16.19 6.29 -3.80
C PHE A 143 -17.31 5.63 -3.01
N GLY A 144 -17.07 5.25 -1.75
CA GLY A 144 -18.08 4.61 -0.90
C GLY A 144 -19.18 5.58 -0.44
N THR A 145 -20.38 5.06 -0.24
CA THR A 145 -21.43 5.80 0.44
C THR A 145 -21.08 5.97 1.93
N GLU A 146 -21.71 6.94 2.61
CA GLU A 146 -21.47 7.13 4.05
C GLU A 146 -21.86 5.89 4.87
N GLU A 147 -22.89 5.17 4.45
CA GLU A 147 -23.27 3.90 5.08
C GLU A 147 -22.15 2.85 4.94
N GLN A 148 -21.59 2.68 3.74
CA GLN A 148 -20.46 1.77 3.49
C GLN A 148 -19.22 2.17 4.29
N LYS A 149 -18.86 3.46 4.30
CA LYS A 149 -17.72 3.98 5.06
C LYS A 149 -17.88 3.69 6.56
N ASN A 150 -19.02 4.04 7.13
CA ASN A 150 -19.30 3.84 8.56
C ASN A 150 -19.36 2.35 8.95
N HIS A 151 -19.75 1.47 8.02
CA HIS A 151 -19.80 0.05 8.28
C HIS A 151 -18.43 -0.61 8.17
N TRP A 152 -17.70 -0.37 7.07
CA TRP A 152 -16.50 -1.13 6.75
C TRP A 152 -15.20 -0.51 7.29
N LEU A 153 -15.02 0.81 7.20
CA LEU A 153 -13.74 1.43 7.58
C LEU A 153 -13.32 1.16 9.03
N PRO A 154 -14.22 1.19 10.04
CA PRO A 154 -13.83 0.83 11.40
C PRO A 154 -13.40 -0.64 11.54
N ARG A 155 -14.02 -1.55 10.79
CA ARG A 155 -13.72 -2.99 10.81
C ARG A 155 -12.37 -3.30 10.16
N LEU A 156 -12.05 -2.57 9.07
CA LEU A 156 -10.74 -2.64 8.43
C LEU A 156 -9.66 -2.04 9.33
N ALA A 157 -9.95 -0.90 9.97
CA ALA A 157 -8.99 -0.19 10.81
C ALA A 157 -8.53 -0.99 12.04
N ASP A 158 -9.44 -1.74 12.65
CA ASP A 158 -9.14 -2.57 13.83
C ASP A 158 -8.77 -4.02 13.48
N GLY A 159 -8.76 -4.38 12.20
CA GLY A 159 -8.36 -5.70 11.72
C GLY A 159 -9.37 -6.83 12.03
N ARG A 160 -10.64 -6.49 12.33
CA ARG A 160 -11.72 -7.50 12.35
C ARG A 160 -11.99 -8.07 10.97
N GLU A 161 -11.85 -7.24 9.96
CA GLU A 161 -11.91 -7.63 8.55
C GLU A 161 -10.57 -7.32 7.92
N ILE A 162 -9.89 -8.34 7.42
CA ILE A 162 -8.61 -8.20 6.74
C ILE A 162 -8.84 -8.45 5.26
N PRO A 163 -8.65 -7.43 4.40
CA PRO A 163 -8.87 -7.59 2.98
C PRO A 163 -7.74 -8.42 2.34
N CYS A 164 -8.08 -9.11 1.28
CA CYS A 164 -7.12 -9.76 0.40
C CYS A 164 -7.17 -9.13 -1.00
N PHE A 165 -6.10 -9.33 -1.76
CA PHE A 165 -6.02 -8.91 -3.15
C PHE A 165 -6.11 -10.14 -4.06
N GLY A 166 -7.20 -10.23 -4.84
CA GLY A 166 -7.44 -11.31 -5.78
C GLY A 166 -7.82 -10.74 -7.13
N LEU A 167 -6.83 -10.48 -8.00
CA LEU A 167 -7.05 -9.86 -9.31
C LEU A 167 -7.16 -10.89 -10.43
N THR A 168 -6.26 -11.87 -10.45
CA THR A 168 -6.18 -12.82 -11.55
C THR A 168 -7.34 -13.81 -11.55
N SER A 169 -8.06 -13.86 -12.65
CA SER A 169 -9.12 -14.84 -12.92
C SER A 169 -8.72 -15.79 -14.07
N PRO A 170 -9.45 -16.87 -14.31
CA PRO A 170 -9.21 -17.75 -15.47
C PRO A 170 -9.23 -17.01 -16.82
N ASP A 171 -10.04 -15.95 -16.92
CA ASP A 171 -10.25 -15.20 -18.16
C ASP A 171 -9.39 -13.95 -18.29
N ALA A 172 -8.83 -13.44 -17.19
CA ALA A 172 -8.05 -12.19 -17.18
C ALA A 172 -6.98 -12.20 -16.08
N GLY A 173 -5.75 -11.85 -16.46
CA GLY A 173 -4.62 -11.67 -15.57
C GLY A 173 -4.01 -10.27 -15.79
N SER A 174 -3.01 -10.18 -16.66
CA SER A 174 -2.36 -8.92 -16.99
C SER A 174 -3.30 -7.89 -17.62
N ASP A 175 -4.37 -8.32 -18.28
CA ASP A 175 -5.43 -7.45 -18.76
C ASP A 175 -6.58 -7.38 -17.74
N ALA A 176 -6.35 -6.64 -16.67
CA ALA A 176 -7.34 -6.44 -15.61
C ALA A 176 -8.65 -5.77 -16.10
N ALA A 177 -8.59 -5.04 -17.22
CA ALA A 177 -9.76 -4.41 -17.80
C ALA A 177 -10.71 -5.40 -18.49
N SER A 178 -10.26 -6.61 -18.77
CA SER A 178 -11.05 -7.68 -19.38
C SER A 178 -11.72 -8.63 -18.37
N MET A 179 -11.60 -8.37 -17.06
CA MET A 179 -12.36 -9.11 -16.04
C MET A 179 -13.86 -8.93 -16.25
N ARG A 180 -14.62 -10.02 -16.12
CA ARG A 180 -16.08 -10.08 -16.26
C ARG A 180 -16.74 -10.35 -14.93
#